data_8b27a719d87f6d36a82995829b27978a
#
_entry.id   8b27a719d87f6d36a82995829b27978a
#
_cell.length_a   1.000
_cell.length_b   1.000
_cell.length_c   1.000
_cell.angle_alpha   90.00
_cell.angle_beta   90.00
_cell.angle_gamma   90.00
#
_symmetry.space_group_name_H-M   'P 1'
#
loop_
_entity.id
_entity.type
_entity.pdbx_description
1 polymer ?
#
loop_
_entity_poly.entity_id
_entity_poly.type
_entity_poly.pdbx_seq_one_letter_code
_entity_poly.pdbx_strand_id
1 'polypeptide(L)'
;MRNNEVKTLSAPLNASDIRAAHERIQPHVRRTPILETASPIVGAASISLKLEFLQHSGSFKARGAFNNLLTSPTPPVGFATASGGNHGAAVAFAARKLGVRARIFVPENAPQAKVAKIAAYGGDAAIGGASYAEAQESCNAYVAKSGALSIHPYDARETIAGQGTVALEWEEDLQRLDLPPLDSVLVAVGGGGLIAGVAAWFEGRVKVVGVEPEGSRALHAALEANKPVDVPVHSLAADSLGAKRVGDLNFDIARRFVSRVVLVSDASIAEAQRRLWSEVSILAEPGGAAAFAALVSGAYRPEQYERVGVLVCGANADPATLVQVPPPRAP
;
A
#
# COMPACT_ATOMS: atom_id res chain seq x y z
N MET A 1 32.04 -27.96 -9.15
CA MET A 1 32.28 -26.93 -8.11
C MET A 1 31.08 -25.99 -8.12
N ARG A 2 30.23 -26.05 -7.10
CA ARG A 2 29.05 -25.17 -7.00
C ARG A 2 29.52 -23.88 -6.35
N ASN A 3 29.51 -22.78 -7.09
CA ASN A 3 29.73 -21.45 -6.53
C ASN A 3 28.56 -21.14 -5.58
N ASN A 4 28.80 -21.23 -4.28
CA ASN A 4 27.99 -20.59 -3.27
C ASN A 4 28.29 -19.08 -3.34
N GLU A 5 27.54 -18.35 -4.17
CA GLU A 5 27.46 -16.91 -4.02
C GLU A 5 26.81 -16.63 -2.66
N VAL A 6 27.63 -16.24 -1.70
CA VAL A 6 27.15 -15.61 -0.47
C VAL A 6 26.43 -14.35 -0.88
N LYS A 7 25.07 -14.39 -0.87
CA LYS A 7 24.27 -13.17 -0.93
C LYS A 7 24.77 -12.26 0.20
N THR A 8 25.52 -11.27 -0.14
CA THR A 8 25.84 -10.16 0.77
C THR A 8 24.50 -9.60 1.20
N LEU A 9 24.11 -9.86 2.45
CA LEU A 9 22.91 -9.29 3.06
C LEU A 9 23.11 -7.78 3.01
N SER A 10 22.41 -7.10 2.11
CA SER A 10 22.36 -5.64 2.11
C SER A 10 21.88 -5.18 3.49
N ALA A 11 22.48 -4.09 4.01
CA ALA A 11 22.09 -3.55 5.31
C ALA A 11 20.55 -3.38 5.38
N PRO A 12 19.92 -3.63 6.53
CA PRO A 12 18.47 -3.48 6.70
C PRO A 12 18.03 -2.08 6.26
N LEU A 13 16.86 -1.99 5.63
CA LEU A 13 16.25 -0.71 5.28
C LEU A 13 15.95 0.07 6.58
N ASN A 14 16.26 1.36 6.58
CA ASN A 14 16.14 2.24 7.74
C ASN A 14 15.64 3.65 7.35
N ALA A 15 15.50 4.54 8.34
CA ALA A 15 15.00 5.90 8.14
C ALA A 15 15.87 6.74 7.17
N SER A 16 17.18 6.51 7.06
CA SER A 16 18.03 7.25 6.11
C SER A 16 17.73 6.90 4.66
N ASP A 17 17.39 5.63 4.37
CA ASP A 17 16.94 5.20 3.04
C ASP A 17 15.64 5.89 2.63
N ILE A 18 14.73 6.06 3.61
CA ILE A 18 13.43 6.71 3.39
C ILE A 18 13.64 8.22 3.16
N ARG A 19 14.55 8.88 3.88
CA ARG A 19 14.92 10.28 3.61
C ARG A 19 15.47 10.45 2.20
N ALA A 20 16.42 9.62 1.81
CA ALA A 20 17.00 9.65 0.46
C ALA A 20 15.92 9.38 -0.62
N ALA A 21 14.97 8.49 -0.36
CA ALA A 21 13.82 8.27 -1.24
C ALA A 21 12.92 9.51 -1.28
N HIS A 22 12.64 10.15 -0.14
CA HIS A 22 11.82 11.37 -0.06
C HIS A 22 12.44 12.52 -0.89
N GLU A 23 13.73 12.82 -0.68
CA GLU A 23 14.44 13.83 -1.45
C GLU A 23 14.38 13.58 -2.96
N ARG A 24 14.47 12.31 -3.36
CA ARG A 24 14.42 11.89 -4.77
C ARG A 24 13.04 12.07 -5.39
N ILE A 25 11.97 11.68 -4.66
CA ILE A 25 10.63 11.62 -5.25
C ILE A 25 9.78 12.86 -4.99
N GLN A 26 10.12 13.73 -4.02
CA GLN A 26 9.30 14.90 -3.66
C GLN A 26 8.91 15.81 -4.84
N PRO A 27 9.74 16.00 -5.91
CA PRO A 27 9.33 16.80 -7.06
C PRO A 27 8.29 16.11 -7.95
N HIS A 28 8.06 14.82 -7.74
CA HIS A 28 7.24 13.97 -8.61
C HIS A 28 5.96 13.45 -7.95
N VAL A 29 5.86 13.55 -6.63
CA VAL A 29 4.70 13.11 -5.86
C VAL A 29 3.98 14.30 -5.24
N ARG A 30 2.72 14.09 -4.84
CA ARG A 30 1.98 15.09 -4.09
C ARG A 30 2.32 14.97 -2.61
N ARG A 31 2.46 16.12 -1.94
CA ARG A 31 2.31 16.15 -0.49
C ARG A 31 0.82 16.00 -0.18
N THR A 32 0.42 14.89 0.43
CA THR A 32 -1.00 14.62 0.67
C THR A 32 -1.43 15.22 2.01
N PRO A 33 -2.66 15.78 2.12
CA PRO A 33 -3.10 16.42 3.35
C PRO A 33 -3.34 15.42 4.47
N ILE A 34 -3.35 15.97 5.70
CA ILE A 34 -3.88 15.31 6.89
C ILE A 34 -5.23 15.95 7.23
N LEU A 35 -6.14 15.16 7.79
CA LEU A 35 -7.42 15.60 8.31
C LEU A 35 -7.54 15.16 9.76
N GLU A 36 -7.56 16.13 10.66
CA GLU A 36 -7.83 15.89 12.07
C GLU A 36 -9.33 15.77 12.29
N THR A 37 -9.76 14.74 12.94
CA THR A 37 -11.18 14.51 13.22
C THR A 37 -11.37 13.85 14.57
N ALA A 38 -12.53 14.09 15.17
CA ALA A 38 -13.02 13.37 16.35
C ALA A 38 -14.16 12.47 15.88
N SER A 39 -14.22 11.26 16.42
CA SER A 39 -15.32 10.35 16.13
C SER A 39 -15.84 9.73 17.43
N PRO A 40 -17.17 9.61 17.59
CA PRO A 40 -17.76 8.91 18.75
C PRO A 40 -17.25 7.47 18.91
N ILE A 41 -16.71 6.86 17.84
CA ILE A 41 -16.16 5.50 17.85
C ILE A 41 -14.96 5.37 18.79
N VAL A 42 -14.15 6.42 18.90
CA VAL A 42 -12.88 6.38 19.66
C VAL A 42 -12.95 7.09 21.00
N GLY A 43 -14.13 7.55 21.41
CA GLY A 43 -14.32 8.23 22.70
C GLY A 43 -13.45 9.48 22.83
N ALA A 44 -12.56 9.52 23.83
CA ALA A 44 -11.67 10.65 24.08
C ALA A 44 -10.36 10.64 23.24
N ALA A 45 -10.12 9.61 22.44
CA ALA A 45 -8.99 9.56 21.54
C ALA A 45 -9.20 10.50 20.34
N SER A 46 -8.11 10.92 19.68
CA SER A 46 -8.16 11.73 18.46
C SER A 46 -7.69 10.94 17.24
N ILE A 47 -8.25 11.26 16.08
CA ILE A 47 -7.92 10.60 14.82
C ILE A 47 -7.28 11.60 13.86
N SER A 48 -6.10 11.25 13.35
CA SER A 48 -5.44 11.92 12.25
C SER A 48 -5.52 11.04 11.01
N LEU A 49 -6.24 11.46 9.97
CA LEU A 49 -6.33 10.74 8.70
C LEU A 49 -5.25 11.25 7.74
N LYS A 50 -4.36 10.38 7.26
CA LYS A 50 -3.47 10.71 6.13
C LYS A 50 -4.17 10.36 4.83
N LEU A 51 -4.47 11.37 4.02
CA LEU A 51 -5.30 11.23 2.82
C LEU A 51 -4.47 10.83 1.59
N GLU A 52 -3.80 9.69 1.67
CA GLU A 52 -2.89 9.23 0.64
C GLU A 52 -3.60 8.75 -0.64
N PHE A 53 -4.89 8.55 -0.60
CA PHE A 53 -5.70 8.32 -1.80
C PHE A 53 -5.70 9.51 -2.78
N LEU A 54 -5.35 10.72 -2.30
CA LEU A 54 -5.17 11.91 -3.15
C LEU A 54 -3.83 11.93 -3.89
N GLN A 55 -2.96 10.95 -3.65
CA GLN A 55 -1.71 10.80 -4.39
C GLN A 55 -1.97 10.55 -5.88
N HIS A 56 -0.99 10.83 -6.72
CA HIS A 56 -1.05 10.46 -8.13
C HIS A 56 -1.46 8.99 -8.32
N SER A 57 -2.18 8.70 -9.37
CA SER A 57 -2.81 7.41 -9.66
C SER A 57 -3.87 6.94 -8.64
N GLY A 58 -4.23 7.77 -7.65
CA GLY A 58 -5.30 7.49 -6.68
C GLY A 58 -4.89 6.54 -5.56
N SER A 59 -3.59 6.33 -5.31
CA SER A 59 -3.09 5.50 -4.22
C SER A 59 -1.62 5.76 -3.91
N PHE A 60 -1.18 5.34 -2.72
CA PHE A 60 0.20 5.41 -2.25
C PHE A 60 1.26 4.78 -3.18
N LYS A 61 0.83 3.91 -4.09
CA LYS A 61 1.72 3.15 -4.99
C LYS A 61 2.61 4.04 -5.87
N ALA A 62 2.18 5.27 -6.14
CA ALA A 62 2.99 6.22 -6.91
C ALA A 62 4.35 6.51 -6.24
N ARG A 63 4.43 6.56 -4.90
CA ARG A 63 5.69 6.82 -4.18
C ARG A 63 6.76 5.77 -4.49
N GLY A 64 6.43 4.49 -4.31
CA GLY A 64 7.34 3.39 -4.63
C GLY A 64 7.62 3.28 -6.13
N ALA A 65 6.64 3.56 -7.00
CA ALA A 65 6.84 3.55 -8.45
C ALA A 65 7.89 4.59 -8.85
N PHE A 66 7.74 5.86 -8.44
CA PHE A 66 8.74 6.89 -8.73
C PHE A 66 10.10 6.56 -8.15
N ASN A 67 10.17 6.07 -6.92
CA ASN A 67 11.45 5.75 -6.30
C ASN A 67 12.20 4.66 -7.08
N ASN A 68 11.52 3.61 -7.55
CA ASN A 68 12.14 2.59 -8.40
C ASN A 68 12.67 3.17 -9.72
N LEU A 69 11.84 3.92 -10.44
CA LEU A 69 12.21 4.45 -11.75
C LEU A 69 13.36 5.46 -11.67
N LEU A 70 13.46 6.22 -10.58
CA LEU A 70 14.49 7.25 -10.37
C LEU A 70 15.79 6.70 -9.78
N THR A 71 15.75 5.55 -9.12
CA THR A 71 16.94 4.93 -8.50
C THR A 71 17.73 4.11 -9.51
N SER A 72 17.06 3.48 -10.47
CA SER A 72 17.67 2.58 -11.44
C SER A 72 18.00 3.29 -12.75
N PRO A 73 19.13 3.00 -13.39
CA PRO A 73 19.38 3.43 -14.75
C PRO A 73 18.27 2.92 -15.68
N THR A 74 17.69 3.81 -16.47
CA THR A 74 16.61 3.43 -17.40
C THR A 74 17.17 2.60 -18.56
N PRO A 75 16.83 1.30 -18.69
CA PRO A 75 17.25 0.53 -19.85
C PRO A 75 16.51 1.01 -21.11
N PRO A 76 17.10 0.84 -22.33
CA PRO A 76 16.47 1.28 -23.58
C PRO A 76 15.06 0.71 -23.80
N VAL A 77 14.81 -0.50 -23.30
CA VAL A 77 13.51 -1.18 -23.39
C VAL A 77 12.53 -0.73 -22.29
N GLY A 78 13.02 -0.03 -21.25
CA GLY A 78 12.22 0.48 -20.14
C GLY A 78 12.02 -0.52 -19.01
N PHE A 79 10.89 -0.39 -18.33
CA PHE A 79 10.52 -1.15 -17.14
C PHE A 79 9.37 -2.12 -17.43
N ALA A 80 9.23 -3.13 -16.58
CA ALA A 80 8.11 -4.07 -16.63
C ALA A 80 7.57 -4.39 -15.24
N THR A 81 6.27 -4.64 -15.14
CA THR A 81 5.63 -5.13 -13.92
C THR A 81 4.39 -5.94 -14.26
N ALA A 82 4.00 -6.85 -13.37
CA ALA A 82 2.72 -7.54 -13.44
C ALA A 82 1.76 -6.94 -12.41
N SER A 83 0.70 -6.29 -12.88
CA SER A 83 -0.37 -5.78 -12.02
C SER A 83 -1.54 -5.24 -12.84
N GLY A 84 -2.74 -5.75 -12.60
CA GLY A 84 -3.98 -5.16 -13.11
C GLY A 84 -4.60 -4.08 -12.20
N GLY A 85 -3.93 -3.69 -11.09
CA GLY A 85 -4.47 -2.80 -10.07
C GLY A 85 -3.65 -1.52 -9.84
N ASN A 86 -3.66 -1.06 -8.59
CA ASN A 86 -3.03 0.20 -8.16
C ASN A 86 -1.54 0.32 -8.52
N HIS A 87 -0.81 -0.81 -8.48
CA HIS A 87 0.61 -0.81 -8.80
C HIS A 87 0.85 -0.58 -10.29
N GLY A 88 0.15 -1.30 -11.16
CA GLY A 88 0.25 -1.12 -12.62
C GLY A 88 -0.08 0.32 -13.04
N ALA A 89 -1.16 0.89 -12.49
CA ALA A 89 -1.54 2.28 -12.74
C ALA A 89 -0.47 3.28 -12.26
N ALA A 90 0.14 3.03 -11.10
CA ALA A 90 1.19 3.89 -10.54
C ALA A 90 2.48 3.84 -11.39
N VAL A 91 2.90 2.65 -11.81
CA VAL A 91 4.08 2.48 -12.68
C VAL A 91 3.86 3.14 -14.04
N ALA A 92 2.68 2.95 -14.65
CA ALA A 92 2.32 3.60 -15.91
C ALA A 92 2.37 5.13 -15.79
N PHE A 93 1.76 5.68 -14.72
CA PHE A 93 1.77 7.12 -14.45
C PHE A 93 3.20 7.66 -14.27
N ALA A 94 4.00 7.02 -13.43
CA ALA A 94 5.36 7.46 -13.14
C ALA A 94 6.26 7.38 -14.40
N ALA A 95 6.17 6.30 -15.15
CA ALA A 95 6.92 6.12 -16.40
C ALA A 95 6.57 7.21 -17.41
N ARG A 96 5.28 7.51 -17.62
CA ARG A 96 4.83 8.62 -18.49
C ARG A 96 5.42 9.96 -18.05
N LYS A 97 5.38 10.25 -16.75
CA LYS A 97 5.90 11.51 -16.20
C LYS A 97 7.40 11.68 -16.40
N LEU A 98 8.14 10.58 -16.35
CA LEU A 98 9.60 10.56 -16.55
C LEU A 98 10.02 10.37 -18.02
N GLY A 99 9.07 10.21 -18.94
CA GLY A 99 9.36 10.00 -20.36
C GLY A 99 10.01 8.64 -20.67
N VAL A 100 9.81 7.63 -19.81
CA VAL A 100 10.35 6.29 -19.96
C VAL A 100 9.26 5.28 -20.33
N ARG A 101 9.65 4.12 -20.89
CA ARG A 101 8.70 3.05 -21.25
C ARG A 101 8.38 2.18 -20.05
N ALA A 102 7.12 1.76 -19.93
CA ALA A 102 6.70 0.74 -18.98
C ALA A 102 5.71 -0.22 -19.62
N ARG A 103 6.00 -1.52 -19.54
CA ARG A 103 5.11 -2.60 -19.99
C ARG A 103 4.46 -3.24 -18.77
N ILE A 104 3.12 -3.24 -18.77
CA ILE A 104 2.32 -3.70 -17.65
C ILE A 104 1.62 -4.99 -18.05
N PHE A 105 1.98 -6.11 -17.45
CA PHE A 105 1.35 -7.40 -17.67
C PHE A 105 0.11 -7.51 -16.80
N VAL A 106 -1.04 -7.70 -17.44
CA VAL A 106 -2.35 -7.64 -16.81
C VAL A 106 -3.09 -8.96 -17.07
N PRO A 107 -3.60 -9.66 -16.04
CA PRO A 107 -4.37 -10.87 -16.25
C PRO A 107 -5.73 -10.55 -16.93
N GLU A 108 -6.25 -11.49 -17.71
CA GLU A 108 -7.49 -11.31 -18.48
C GLU A 108 -8.72 -11.01 -17.61
N ASN A 109 -8.71 -11.48 -16.37
CA ASN A 109 -9.79 -11.27 -15.40
C ASN A 109 -9.72 -9.91 -14.69
N ALA A 110 -8.76 -9.04 -15.03
CA ALA A 110 -8.67 -7.72 -14.42
C ALA A 110 -9.86 -6.83 -14.84
N PRO A 111 -10.41 -6.02 -13.91
CA PRO A 111 -11.51 -5.12 -14.24
C PRO A 111 -11.14 -4.14 -15.36
N GLN A 112 -12.01 -4.01 -16.36
CA GLN A 112 -11.77 -3.15 -17.54
C GLN A 112 -11.45 -1.70 -17.16
N ALA A 113 -12.10 -1.15 -16.12
CA ALA A 113 -11.83 0.20 -15.64
C ALA A 113 -10.36 0.38 -15.20
N LYS A 114 -9.73 -0.65 -14.63
CA LYS A 114 -8.31 -0.62 -14.23
C LYS A 114 -7.37 -0.72 -15.41
N VAL A 115 -7.69 -1.57 -16.39
CA VAL A 115 -6.94 -1.66 -17.65
C VAL A 115 -7.01 -0.33 -18.39
N ALA A 116 -8.19 0.26 -18.50
CA ALA A 116 -8.39 1.58 -19.11
C ALA A 116 -7.58 2.67 -18.39
N LYS A 117 -7.47 2.61 -17.07
CA LYS A 117 -6.66 3.55 -16.27
C LYS A 117 -5.17 3.41 -16.55
N ILE A 118 -4.64 2.18 -16.70
CA ILE A 118 -3.25 1.92 -17.09
C ILE A 118 -2.98 2.53 -18.47
N ALA A 119 -3.86 2.29 -19.44
CA ALA A 119 -3.76 2.85 -20.80
C ALA A 119 -3.84 4.37 -20.80
N ALA A 120 -4.76 4.98 -20.03
CA ALA A 120 -4.91 6.43 -19.89
C ALA A 120 -3.63 7.08 -19.32
N TYR A 121 -2.88 6.36 -18.50
CA TYR A 121 -1.58 6.80 -18.01
C TYR A 121 -0.43 6.50 -18.96
N GLY A 122 -0.69 5.97 -20.17
CA GLY A 122 0.32 5.72 -21.18
C GLY A 122 1.13 4.44 -20.96
N GLY A 123 0.66 3.52 -20.12
CA GLY A 123 1.27 2.20 -19.95
C GLY A 123 0.97 1.29 -21.15
N ASP A 124 1.99 0.54 -21.61
CA ASP A 124 1.81 -0.56 -22.57
C ASP A 124 1.23 -1.76 -21.85
N ALA A 125 -0.11 -1.90 -21.88
CA ALA A 125 -0.82 -2.99 -21.22
C ALA A 125 -0.78 -4.27 -22.07
N ALA A 126 -0.03 -5.27 -21.62
CA ALA A 126 0.00 -6.61 -22.20
C ALA A 126 -1.02 -7.49 -21.44
N ILE A 127 -2.24 -7.62 -22.00
CA ILE A 127 -3.31 -8.42 -21.41
C ILE A 127 -3.11 -9.88 -21.80
N GLY A 128 -3.07 -10.77 -20.81
CA GLY A 128 -2.93 -12.21 -21.03
C GLY A 128 -2.70 -12.99 -19.74
N GLY A 129 -3.07 -14.27 -19.79
CA GLY A 129 -3.05 -15.18 -18.63
C GLY A 129 -4.33 -15.11 -17.80
N ALA A 130 -4.80 -16.27 -17.35
CA ALA A 130 -6.04 -16.41 -16.59
C ALA A 130 -5.89 -15.91 -15.13
N SER A 131 -4.66 -15.71 -14.65
CA SER A 131 -4.35 -15.38 -13.26
C SER A 131 -3.20 -14.38 -13.13
N TYR A 132 -3.10 -13.74 -11.95
CA TYR A 132 -1.94 -12.91 -11.61
C TYR A 132 -0.61 -13.69 -11.73
N ALA A 133 -0.58 -14.97 -11.36
CA ALA A 133 0.62 -15.78 -11.45
C ALA A 133 1.11 -15.92 -12.89
N GLU A 134 0.21 -16.18 -13.83
CA GLU A 134 0.54 -16.28 -15.27
C GLU A 134 0.98 -14.93 -15.86
N ALA A 135 0.32 -13.84 -15.46
CA ALA A 135 0.76 -12.49 -15.85
C ALA A 135 2.17 -12.19 -15.30
N GLN A 136 2.48 -12.63 -14.07
CA GLN A 136 3.82 -12.50 -13.47
C GLN A 136 4.86 -13.35 -14.19
N GLU A 137 4.53 -14.59 -14.58
CA GLU A 137 5.42 -15.45 -15.38
C GLU A 137 5.72 -14.80 -16.74
N SER A 138 4.71 -14.26 -17.42
CA SER A 138 4.86 -13.54 -18.67
C SER A 138 5.75 -12.29 -18.52
N CYS A 139 5.59 -11.57 -17.42
CA CYS A 139 6.45 -10.43 -17.07
C CYS A 139 7.92 -10.88 -16.88
N ASN A 140 8.14 -11.95 -16.13
CA ASN A 140 9.47 -12.50 -15.87
C ASN A 140 10.16 -12.97 -17.17
N ALA A 141 9.42 -13.64 -18.04
CA ALA A 141 9.92 -14.07 -19.36
C ALA A 141 10.29 -12.87 -20.24
N TYR A 142 9.47 -11.82 -20.24
CA TYR A 142 9.76 -10.59 -20.95
C TYR A 142 11.03 -9.91 -20.42
N VAL A 143 11.16 -9.76 -19.11
CA VAL A 143 12.33 -9.18 -18.44
C VAL A 143 13.60 -9.94 -18.83
N ALA A 144 13.57 -11.28 -18.73
CA ALA A 144 14.71 -12.13 -19.07
C ALA A 144 15.14 -12.00 -20.55
N LYS A 145 14.17 -11.85 -21.47
CA LYS A 145 14.43 -11.76 -22.92
C LYS A 145 14.84 -10.36 -23.37
N SER A 146 14.26 -9.31 -22.79
CA SER A 146 14.40 -7.94 -23.28
C SER A 146 15.45 -7.13 -22.55
N GLY A 147 15.82 -7.52 -21.32
CA GLY A 147 16.66 -6.70 -20.44
C GLY A 147 15.91 -5.55 -19.77
N ALA A 148 14.56 -5.54 -19.80
CA ALA A 148 13.76 -4.59 -19.04
C ALA A 148 14.02 -4.76 -17.53
N LEU A 149 13.88 -3.67 -16.75
CA LEU A 149 13.93 -3.76 -15.29
C LEU A 149 12.55 -4.06 -14.70
N SER A 150 12.49 -5.08 -13.87
CA SER A 150 11.26 -5.43 -13.16
C SER A 150 11.04 -4.53 -11.95
N ILE A 151 9.80 -4.04 -11.78
CA ILE A 151 9.38 -3.30 -10.58
C ILE A 151 8.44 -4.18 -9.78
N HIS A 152 8.92 -4.63 -8.61
CA HIS A 152 8.11 -5.46 -7.72
C HIS A 152 7.07 -4.63 -6.96
N PRO A 153 5.80 -5.07 -6.86
CA PRO A 153 4.70 -4.28 -6.30
C PRO A 153 4.83 -3.97 -4.79
N TYR A 154 5.64 -4.70 -4.04
CA TYR A 154 5.79 -4.52 -2.59
C TYR A 154 7.11 -5.03 -2.00
N ASP A 155 7.78 -6.05 -2.58
CA ASP A 155 8.96 -6.69 -1.97
C ASP A 155 10.25 -6.32 -2.71
N ALA A 156 10.56 -5.03 -2.69
CA ALA A 156 11.82 -4.47 -3.19
C ALA A 156 12.21 -3.27 -2.32
N ARG A 157 13.50 -3.13 -2.04
CA ARG A 157 14.04 -2.06 -1.17
C ARG A 157 13.57 -0.68 -1.61
N GLU A 158 13.66 -0.40 -2.91
CA GLU A 158 13.26 0.87 -3.51
C GLU A 158 11.75 1.11 -3.37
N THR A 159 10.95 0.06 -3.54
CA THR A 159 9.50 0.13 -3.34
C THR A 159 9.18 0.46 -1.89
N ILE A 160 9.76 -0.26 -0.94
CA ILE A 160 9.52 -0.09 0.50
C ILE A 160 9.96 1.31 0.95
N ALA A 161 11.16 1.75 0.56
CA ALA A 161 11.67 3.08 0.89
C ALA A 161 10.76 4.19 0.34
N GLY A 162 10.32 4.06 -0.91
CA GLY A 162 9.36 4.99 -1.51
C GLY A 162 8.05 5.06 -0.75
N GLN A 163 7.48 3.91 -0.35
CA GLN A 163 6.24 3.86 0.44
C GLN A 163 6.42 4.50 1.83
N GLY A 164 7.57 4.29 2.47
CA GLY A 164 7.87 4.86 3.79
C GLY A 164 7.87 6.39 3.82
N THR A 165 8.06 7.05 2.68
CA THR A 165 8.04 8.51 2.60
C THR A 165 6.71 9.13 3.03
N VAL A 166 5.60 8.37 3.02
CA VAL A 166 4.32 8.86 3.53
C VAL A 166 4.36 9.10 5.03
N ALA A 167 5.06 8.26 5.79
CA ALA A 167 5.18 8.41 7.24
C ALA A 167 6.12 9.59 7.61
N LEU A 168 7.22 9.75 6.88
CA LEU A 168 8.10 10.91 7.00
C LEU A 168 7.31 12.21 6.74
N GLU A 169 6.61 12.29 5.63
CA GLU A 169 5.79 13.44 5.26
C GLU A 169 4.71 13.73 6.31
N TRP A 170 4.09 12.69 6.87
CA TRP A 170 3.08 12.84 7.92
C TRP A 170 3.67 13.43 9.20
N GLU A 171 4.80 12.91 9.67
CA GLU A 171 5.50 13.44 10.84
C GLU A 171 5.91 14.90 10.65
N GLU A 172 6.44 15.27 9.47
CA GLU A 172 6.74 16.66 9.12
C GLU A 172 5.48 17.56 9.08
N ASP A 173 4.35 17.05 8.57
CA ASP A 173 3.09 17.80 8.52
C ASP A 173 2.56 18.09 9.92
N LEU A 174 2.64 17.13 10.85
CA LEU A 174 2.27 17.35 12.23
C LEU A 174 3.14 18.43 12.88
N GLN A 175 4.45 18.36 12.69
CA GLN A 175 5.38 19.38 13.20
C GLN A 175 5.09 20.76 12.62
N ARG A 176 4.87 20.86 11.29
CA ARG A 176 4.58 22.13 10.61
C ARG A 176 3.27 22.76 11.06
N LEU A 177 2.30 21.97 11.47
CA LEU A 177 0.99 22.41 11.94
C LEU A 177 0.91 22.57 13.45
N ASP A 178 2.02 22.42 14.16
CA ASP A 178 2.11 22.44 15.64
C ASP A 178 1.14 21.46 16.30
N LEU A 179 1.00 20.28 15.69
CA LEU A 179 0.17 19.18 16.19
C LEU A 179 1.03 18.18 16.97
N PRO A 180 0.48 17.55 18.02
CA PRO A 180 1.19 16.51 18.76
C PRO A 180 1.58 15.33 17.87
N PRO A 181 2.66 14.59 18.20
CA PRO A 181 3.00 13.36 17.49
C PRO A 181 1.91 12.30 17.63
N LEU A 182 1.93 11.30 16.74
CA LEU A 182 1.05 10.14 16.81
C LEU A 182 1.57 9.14 17.86
N ASP A 183 0.66 8.51 18.60
CA ASP A 183 0.96 7.38 19.48
C ASP A 183 0.94 6.06 18.68
N SER A 184 0.00 5.96 17.74
CA SER A 184 -0.15 4.78 16.89
C SER A 184 -0.54 5.15 15.46
N VAL A 185 -0.23 4.24 14.52
CA VAL A 185 -0.62 4.34 13.10
C VAL A 185 -1.21 3.02 12.62
N LEU A 186 -2.44 3.08 12.10
CA LEU A 186 -3.12 1.94 11.48
C LEU A 186 -2.85 1.92 9.98
N VAL A 187 -2.35 0.80 9.48
CA VAL A 187 -1.94 0.63 8.08
C VAL A 187 -2.55 -0.62 7.49
N ALA A 188 -3.28 -0.50 6.39
CA ALA A 188 -3.80 -1.63 5.64
C ALA A 188 -2.67 -2.46 5.02
N VAL A 189 -2.76 -3.79 5.11
CA VAL A 189 -1.71 -4.71 4.68
C VAL A 189 -2.23 -5.66 3.60
N GLY A 190 -1.51 -5.69 2.48
CA GLY A 190 -1.55 -6.77 1.49
C GLY A 190 -0.19 -7.49 1.48
N GLY A 191 0.67 -7.25 0.48
CA GLY A 191 2.02 -7.82 0.43
C GLY A 191 3.05 -7.22 1.41
N GLY A 192 2.67 -6.23 2.21
CA GLY A 192 3.46 -5.69 3.31
C GLY A 192 4.32 -4.47 2.99
N GLY A 193 4.49 -4.06 1.72
CA GLY A 193 5.42 -2.99 1.35
C GLY A 193 5.11 -1.62 1.97
N LEU A 194 3.82 -1.28 2.14
CA LEU A 194 3.43 -0.03 2.77
C LEU A 194 3.74 -0.03 4.26
N ILE A 195 3.26 -1.05 4.98
CA ILE A 195 3.49 -1.14 6.43
C ILE A 195 4.98 -1.28 6.77
N ALA A 196 5.75 -2.01 5.96
CA ALA A 196 7.19 -2.13 6.13
C ALA A 196 7.89 -0.77 5.99
N GLY A 197 7.52 0.04 4.99
CA GLY A 197 8.04 1.38 4.83
C GLY A 197 7.68 2.31 5.98
N VAL A 198 6.41 2.32 6.41
CA VAL A 198 5.94 3.10 7.57
C VAL A 198 6.66 2.67 8.85
N ALA A 199 6.78 1.36 9.07
CA ALA A 199 7.44 0.81 10.26
C ALA A 199 8.95 1.11 10.28
N ALA A 200 9.62 1.05 9.13
CA ALA A 200 11.03 1.39 9.00
C ALA A 200 11.30 2.90 9.20
N TRP A 201 10.33 3.78 8.93
CA TRP A 201 10.45 5.19 9.24
C TRP A 201 10.35 5.44 10.75
N PHE A 202 9.34 4.88 11.38
CA PHE A 202 9.11 5.13 12.80
C PHE A 202 10.06 4.36 13.73
N GLU A 203 10.61 3.23 13.31
CA GLU A 203 11.58 2.43 14.08
C GLU A 203 11.17 2.21 15.56
N GLY A 204 9.85 1.99 15.78
CA GLY A 204 9.27 1.77 17.11
C GLY A 204 8.92 3.04 17.91
N ARG A 205 9.21 4.24 17.41
CA ARG A 205 8.83 5.53 18.06
C ARG A 205 7.31 5.73 18.10
N VAL A 206 6.61 5.15 17.14
CA VAL A 206 5.14 5.13 17.02
C VAL A 206 4.70 3.67 16.91
N LYS A 207 3.61 3.28 17.56
CA LYS A 207 3.04 1.93 17.46
C LYS A 207 2.48 1.73 16.05
N VAL A 208 3.16 1.00 15.19
CA VAL A 208 2.63 0.65 13.85
C VAL A 208 1.79 -0.62 13.96
N VAL A 209 0.52 -0.52 13.59
CA VAL A 209 -0.45 -1.61 13.66
C VAL A 209 -0.92 -1.97 12.26
N GLY A 210 -0.71 -3.22 11.86
CA GLY A 210 -1.22 -3.75 10.62
C GLY A 210 -2.71 -4.06 10.71
N VAL A 211 -3.44 -3.81 9.63
CA VAL A 211 -4.85 -4.16 9.52
C VAL A 211 -5.03 -5.01 8.27
N GLU A 212 -5.47 -6.25 8.44
CA GLU A 212 -5.73 -7.18 7.35
C GLU A 212 -7.19 -7.67 7.37
N PRO A 213 -7.77 -7.95 6.19
CA PRO A 213 -9.04 -8.66 6.12
C PRO A 213 -8.86 -10.09 6.67
N GLU A 214 -9.86 -10.62 7.38
CA GLU A 214 -9.86 -12.00 7.87
C GLU A 214 -9.59 -13.02 6.76
N GLY A 215 -10.11 -12.77 5.56
CA GLY A 215 -9.93 -13.61 4.38
C GLY A 215 -8.67 -13.33 3.55
N SER A 216 -7.79 -12.41 3.97
CA SER A 216 -6.52 -12.09 3.28
C SER A 216 -5.49 -11.60 4.32
N ARG A 217 -4.92 -12.53 5.09
CA ARG A 217 -4.12 -12.25 6.31
C ARG A 217 -2.67 -12.72 6.21
N ALA A 218 -1.98 -12.33 5.15
CA ALA A 218 -0.65 -12.83 4.83
C ALA A 218 0.42 -12.47 5.89
N LEU A 219 0.41 -11.23 6.40
CA LEU A 219 1.36 -10.79 7.42
C LEU A 219 1.03 -11.41 8.79
N HIS A 220 -0.24 -11.46 9.18
CA HIS A 220 -0.67 -12.09 10.42
C HIS A 220 -0.21 -13.55 10.47
N ALA A 221 -0.51 -14.33 9.43
CA ALA A 221 -0.10 -15.73 9.34
C ALA A 221 1.43 -15.90 9.32
N ALA A 222 2.16 -14.99 8.67
CA ALA A 222 3.61 -15.01 8.66
C ALA A 222 4.22 -14.75 10.05
N LEU A 223 3.65 -13.81 10.81
CA LEU A 223 4.10 -13.53 12.19
C LEU A 223 3.80 -14.70 13.12
N GLU A 224 2.63 -15.33 13.01
CA GLU A 224 2.31 -16.57 13.74
C GLU A 224 3.27 -17.71 13.42
N ALA A 225 3.59 -17.90 12.13
CA ALA A 225 4.50 -18.95 11.66
C ALA A 225 5.99 -18.60 11.84
N ASN A 226 6.32 -17.37 12.22
CA ASN A 226 7.67 -16.80 12.25
C ASN A 226 8.45 -16.94 10.91
N LYS A 227 7.72 -16.97 9.81
CA LYS A 227 8.23 -16.98 8.42
C LYS A 227 7.11 -16.65 7.44
N PRO A 228 7.41 -16.10 6.26
CA PRO A 228 6.42 -15.94 5.22
C PRO A 228 5.78 -17.28 4.83
N VAL A 229 4.45 -17.32 4.79
CA VAL A 229 3.62 -18.48 4.41
C VAL A 229 2.55 -18.06 3.42
N ASP A 230 2.11 -19.01 2.60
CA ASP A 230 1.00 -18.76 1.67
C ASP A 230 -0.34 -18.90 2.37
N VAL A 231 -1.24 -17.98 2.05
CA VAL A 231 -2.61 -17.95 2.59
C VAL A 231 -3.65 -17.94 1.45
N PRO A 232 -4.85 -18.47 1.69
CA PRO A 232 -5.97 -18.25 0.79
C PRO A 232 -6.34 -16.76 0.77
N VAL A 233 -6.96 -16.31 -0.35
CA VAL A 233 -7.40 -14.92 -0.52
C VAL A 233 -8.87 -14.92 -0.90
N HIS A 234 -9.72 -14.50 0.04
CA HIS A 234 -11.17 -14.36 -0.12
C HIS A 234 -11.63 -13.13 0.66
N SER A 235 -11.65 -11.95 0.04
CA SER A 235 -12.06 -10.70 0.71
C SER A 235 -12.61 -9.71 -0.30
N LEU A 236 -13.50 -8.84 0.15
CA LEU A 236 -13.93 -7.64 -0.56
C LEU A 236 -12.74 -6.77 -0.99
N ALA A 237 -11.68 -6.74 -0.19
CA ALA A 237 -10.47 -5.97 -0.45
C ALA A 237 -9.40 -6.75 -1.24
N ALA A 238 -9.66 -7.96 -1.73
CA ALA A 238 -8.69 -8.83 -2.41
C ALA A 238 -8.01 -8.15 -3.62
N ASP A 239 -8.70 -7.25 -4.29
CA ASP A 239 -8.20 -6.51 -5.43
C ASP A 239 -7.01 -5.58 -5.13
N SER A 240 -6.92 -5.07 -3.90
CA SER A 240 -5.83 -4.19 -3.44
C SER A 240 -4.98 -4.79 -2.30
N LEU A 241 -5.55 -5.69 -1.49
CA LEU A 241 -4.89 -6.35 -0.36
C LEU A 241 -4.73 -7.88 -0.54
N GLY A 242 -4.96 -8.41 -1.73
CA GLY A 242 -5.01 -9.84 -2.01
C GLY A 242 -3.65 -10.51 -2.27
N ALA A 243 -2.60 -10.16 -1.55
CA ALA A 243 -1.35 -10.86 -1.64
C ALA A 243 -1.45 -12.23 -0.93
N LYS A 244 -1.15 -13.32 -1.65
CA LYS A 244 -1.13 -14.67 -1.07
C LYS A 244 0.00 -14.88 -0.06
N ARG A 245 1.04 -14.03 -0.10
CA ARG A 245 2.23 -14.14 0.72
C ARG A 245 2.79 -12.74 0.99
N VAL A 246 3.21 -12.48 2.20
CA VAL A 246 3.97 -11.28 2.54
C VAL A 246 5.38 -11.37 1.94
N GLY A 247 5.95 -10.24 1.51
CA GLY A 247 7.32 -10.20 1.00
C GLY A 247 8.35 -10.54 2.08
N ASP A 248 9.45 -11.15 1.69
CA ASP A 248 10.50 -11.56 2.64
C ASP A 248 11.15 -10.35 3.33
N LEU A 249 11.48 -9.28 2.57
CA LEU A 249 11.98 -8.02 3.13
C LEU A 249 10.94 -7.35 4.04
N ASN A 250 9.68 -7.39 3.63
CA ASN A 250 8.57 -6.81 4.39
C ASN A 250 8.36 -7.53 5.72
N PHE A 251 8.46 -8.87 5.73
CA PHE A 251 8.37 -9.68 6.93
C PHE A 251 9.51 -9.35 7.90
N ASP A 252 10.75 -9.26 7.41
CA ASP A 252 11.92 -8.96 8.24
C ASP A 252 11.81 -7.59 8.92
N ILE A 253 11.26 -6.59 8.25
CA ILE A 253 11.00 -5.27 8.83
C ILE A 253 9.81 -5.34 9.79
N ALA A 254 8.72 -5.98 9.38
CA ALA A 254 7.49 -6.04 10.17
C ALA A 254 7.71 -6.74 11.52
N ARG A 255 8.41 -7.87 11.57
CA ARG A 255 8.70 -8.58 12.83
C ARG A 255 9.55 -7.76 13.81
N ARG A 256 10.25 -6.72 13.35
CA ARG A 256 11.08 -5.84 14.18
C ARG A 256 10.33 -4.62 14.71
N PHE A 257 9.45 -4.04 13.89
CA PHE A 257 8.90 -2.72 14.13
C PHE A 257 7.37 -2.64 14.08
N VAL A 258 6.67 -3.67 13.60
CA VAL A 258 5.20 -3.73 13.67
C VAL A 258 4.79 -4.23 15.05
N SER A 259 3.99 -3.45 15.73
CA SER A 259 3.54 -3.76 17.11
C SER A 259 2.62 -4.96 17.16
N ARG A 260 1.66 -5.01 16.24
CA ARG A 260 0.70 -6.12 16.07
C ARG A 260 -0.03 -6.02 14.75
N VAL A 261 -0.70 -7.10 14.37
CA VAL A 261 -1.67 -7.12 13.26
C VAL A 261 -3.05 -7.44 13.82
N VAL A 262 -4.05 -6.66 13.43
CA VAL A 262 -5.46 -6.92 13.75
C VAL A 262 -6.22 -7.32 12.50
N LEU A 263 -7.23 -8.17 12.66
CA LEU A 263 -8.06 -8.66 11.57
C LEU A 263 -9.42 -7.97 11.59
N VAL A 264 -9.95 -7.67 10.40
CA VAL A 264 -11.25 -7.05 10.21
C VAL A 264 -12.08 -7.84 9.23
N SER A 265 -13.40 -7.92 9.45
CA SER A 265 -14.31 -8.57 8.51
C SER A 265 -14.58 -7.70 7.28
N ASP A 266 -14.98 -8.30 6.17
CA ASP A 266 -15.43 -7.59 4.97
C ASP A 266 -16.62 -6.64 5.28
N ALA A 267 -17.51 -7.04 6.18
CA ALA A 267 -18.62 -6.19 6.64
C ALA A 267 -18.11 -4.92 7.34
N SER A 268 -17.06 -5.03 8.16
CA SER A 268 -16.44 -3.88 8.83
C SER A 268 -15.73 -2.96 7.84
N ILE A 269 -15.12 -3.51 6.77
CA ILE A 269 -14.51 -2.72 5.70
C ILE A 269 -15.60 -1.94 4.94
N ALA A 270 -16.71 -2.58 4.58
CA ALA A 270 -17.83 -1.92 3.93
C ALA A 270 -18.45 -0.83 4.81
N GLU A 271 -18.57 -1.07 6.12
CA GLU A 271 -19.02 -0.06 7.08
C GLU A 271 -18.04 1.12 7.16
N ALA A 272 -16.74 0.85 7.18
CA ALA A 272 -15.72 1.88 7.17
C ALA A 272 -15.78 2.75 5.91
N GLN A 273 -16.02 2.17 4.73
CA GLN A 273 -16.23 2.94 3.49
C GLN A 273 -17.44 3.87 3.61
N ARG A 274 -18.58 3.38 4.14
CA ARG A 274 -19.79 4.18 4.33
C ARG A 274 -19.56 5.34 5.31
N ARG A 275 -18.86 5.11 6.43
CA ARG A 275 -18.57 6.14 7.41
C ARG A 275 -17.59 7.19 6.90
N LEU A 276 -16.52 6.77 6.22
CA LEU A 276 -15.61 7.71 5.56
C LEU A 276 -16.36 8.62 4.58
N TRP A 277 -17.34 8.07 3.85
CA TRP A 277 -18.19 8.88 2.97
C TRP A 277 -19.15 9.78 3.73
N SER A 278 -19.92 9.25 4.67
CA SER A 278 -20.99 10.01 5.35
C SER A 278 -20.46 11.03 6.36
N GLU A 279 -19.35 10.75 7.04
CA GLU A 279 -18.82 11.59 8.11
C GLU A 279 -17.83 12.64 7.60
N VAL A 280 -17.02 12.29 6.59
CA VAL A 280 -15.90 13.15 6.11
C VAL A 280 -15.83 13.29 4.59
N SER A 281 -16.84 12.80 3.85
CA SER A 281 -16.92 12.88 2.37
C SER A 281 -15.73 12.24 1.64
N ILE A 282 -15.15 11.20 2.22
CA ILE A 282 -14.02 10.47 1.63
C ILE A 282 -14.52 9.21 0.94
N LEU A 283 -14.32 9.13 -0.39
CA LEU A 283 -14.49 7.93 -1.18
C LEU A 283 -13.20 7.10 -1.13
N ALA A 284 -13.21 5.96 -0.43
CA ALA A 284 -12.09 5.04 -0.37
C ALA A 284 -12.43 3.69 -1.03
N GLU A 285 -11.46 3.07 -1.70
CA GLU A 285 -11.58 1.66 -2.09
C GLU A 285 -11.55 0.75 -0.84
N PRO A 286 -12.02 -0.51 -0.92
CA PRO A 286 -12.02 -1.41 0.25
C PRO A 286 -10.67 -1.48 0.97
N GLY A 287 -9.57 -1.63 0.24
CA GLY A 287 -8.23 -1.62 0.82
C GLY A 287 -7.82 -0.27 1.42
N GLY A 288 -8.32 0.84 0.87
CA GLY A 288 -8.11 2.18 1.41
C GLY A 288 -8.86 2.43 2.73
N ALA A 289 -10.00 1.77 2.93
CA ALA A 289 -10.82 1.88 4.13
C ALA A 289 -10.45 0.87 5.23
N ALA A 290 -9.67 -0.17 4.90
CA ALA A 290 -9.40 -1.28 5.83
C ALA A 290 -8.71 -0.82 7.14
N ALA A 291 -7.82 0.16 7.09
CA ALA A 291 -7.19 0.71 8.29
C ALA A 291 -8.22 1.35 9.22
N PHE A 292 -9.19 2.11 8.68
CA PHE A 292 -10.27 2.71 9.45
C PHE A 292 -11.26 1.65 10.00
N ALA A 293 -11.43 0.54 9.28
CA ALA A 293 -12.28 -0.56 9.72
C ALA A 293 -11.85 -1.16 11.07
N ALA A 294 -10.58 -1.08 11.43
CA ALA A 294 -10.10 -1.54 12.73
C ALA A 294 -10.71 -0.73 13.90
N LEU A 295 -10.93 0.56 13.72
CA LEU A 295 -11.62 1.41 14.69
C LEU A 295 -13.14 1.12 14.70
N VAL A 296 -13.73 1.04 13.52
CA VAL A 296 -15.17 0.80 13.34
C VAL A 296 -15.61 -0.52 13.97
N SER A 297 -14.83 -1.58 13.80
CA SER A 297 -15.12 -2.91 14.36
C SER A 297 -14.74 -3.07 15.84
N GLY A 298 -13.92 -2.15 16.38
CA GLY A 298 -13.30 -2.30 17.68
C GLY A 298 -12.17 -3.34 17.74
N ALA A 299 -11.67 -3.83 16.59
CA ALA A 299 -10.47 -4.66 16.49
C ALA A 299 -9.22 -3.90 16.98
N TYR A 300 -9.21 -2.60 16.81
CA TYR A 300 -8.31 -1.68 17.49
C TYR A 300 -9.13 -0.75 18.38
N ARG A 301 -8.85 -0.77 19.65
CA ARG A 301 -9.46 0.15 20.65
C ARG A 301 -8.37 1.07 21.16
N PRO A 302 -8.43 2.37 20.85
CA PRO A 302 -7.48 3.34 21.36
C PRO A 302 -7.55 3.42 22.91
N GLU A 303 -6.41 3.74 23.50
CA GLU A 303 -6.36 4.16 24.91
C GLU A 303 -6.97 5.56 25.07
N GLN A 304 -7.28 5.93 26.31
CA GLN A 304 -7.80 7.26 26.58
C GLN A 304 -6.77 8.33 26.17
N TYR A 305 -7.22 9.30 25.38
CA TYR A 305 -6.39 10.39 24.81
C TYR A 305 -5.31 9.94 23.80
N GLU A 306 -5.30 8.68 23.39
CA GLU A 306 -4.40 8.21 22.34
C GLU A 306 -4.66 8.97 21.04
N ARG A 307 -3.57 9.37 20.37
CA ARG A 307 -3.61 10.00 19.06
C ARG A 307 -3.34 8.95 17.98
N VAL A 308 -4.38 8.57 17.27
CA VAL A 308 -4.35 7.47 16.30
C VAL A 308 -4.26 8.01 14.88
N GLY A 309 -3.20 7.67 14.20
CA GLY A 309 -3.09 7.87 12.75
C GLY A 309 -3.81 6.77 11.98
N VAL A 310 -4.58 7.14 10.96
CA VAL A 310 -5.20 6.19 10.03
C VAL A 310 -4.81 6.54 8.60
N LEU A 311 -4.15 5.61 7.92
CA LEU A 311 -3.69 5.82 6.55
C LEU A 311 -4.78 5.40 5.55
N VAL A 312 -5.46 6.37 4.93
CA VAL A 312 -6.42 6.14 3.84
C VAL A 312 -5.65 6.03 2.53
N CYS A 313 -5.26 4.81 2.16
CA CYS A 313 -4.17 4.58 1.22
C CYS A 313 -4.56 4.48 -0.26
N GLY A 314 -5.87 4.46 -0.60
CA GLY A 314 -6.33 4.34 -1.99
C GLY A 314 -7.82 4.59 -2.19
N ALA A 315 -8.19 5.06 -3.39
CA ALA A 315 -9.56 5.34 -3.80
C ALA A 315 -9.89 4.87 -5.24
N ASN A 316 -9.19 3.85 -5.74
CA ASN A 316 -9.41 3.32 -7.08
C ASN A 316 -10.61 2.34 -7.12
N ALA A 317 -11.76 2.78 -6.58
CA ALA A 317 -13.03 2.07 -6.62
C ALA A 317 -13.99 2.69 -7.64
N ASP A 318 -14.97 1.91 -8.08
CA ASP A 318 -16.11 2.43 -8.79
C ASP A 318 -17.09 3.08 -7.79
N PRO A 319 -17.38 4.39 -7.88
CA PRO A 319 -18.32 5.06 -6.99
C PRO A 319 -19.71 4.38 -6.95
N ALA A 320 -20.14 3.75 -8.04
CA ALA A 320 -21.41 3.05 -8.09
C ALA A 320 -21.49 1.85 -7.13
N THR A 321 -20.35 1.28 -6.73
CA THR A 321 -20.33 0.17 -5.76
C THR A 321 -20.67 0.61 -4.34
N LEU A 322 -20.45 1.86 -3.98
CA LEU A 322 -20.79 2.41 -2.66
C LEU A 322 -22.28 2.70 -2.50
N VAL A 323 -22.95 3.07 -3.58
CA VAL A 323 -24.40 3.39 -3.57
C VAL A 323 -25.25 2.13 -3.35
N GLN A 324 -24.71 0.94 -3.62
CA GLN A 324 -25.41 -0.33 -3.47
C GLN A 324 -25.37 -0.91 -2.06
N VAL A 325 -24.59 -0.31 -1.14
CA VAL A 325 -24.57 -0.76 0.25
C VAL A 325 -25.78 -0.18 0.99
N PRO A 326 -26.76 -0.99 1.42
CA PRO A 326 -27.93 -0.49 2.11
C PRO A 326 -27.52 0.27 3.40
N PRO A 327 -28.25 1.33 3.76
CA PRO A 327 -27.99 2.03 5.01
C PRO A 327 -28.13 1.06 6.19
N PRO A 328 -27.42 1.28 7.30
CA PRO A 328 -27.61 0.48 8.50
C PRO A 328 -29.08 0.53 8.92
N ARG A 329 -29.64 -0.63 9.30
CA ARG A 329 -30.97 -0.65 9.92
C ARG A 329 -30.88 0.23 11.16
N ALA A 330 -31.76 1.21 11.28
CA ALA A 330 -31.88 2.01 12.48
C ALA A 330 -32.04 1.09 13.71
N PRO A 331 -31.45 1.45 14.88
CA PRO A 331 -31.52 0.66 16.09
C PRO A 331 -32.94 0.43 16.58
#